data_5d6842b967cd28f79bf40588355f8e0d
#
_entry.id   5d6842b967cd28f79bf40588355f8e0d
#
_cell.length_a   1.000
_cell.length_b   1.000
_cell.length_c   1.000
_cell.angle_alpha   90.00
_cell.angle_beta   90.00
_cell.angle_gamma   90.00
#
_symmetry.space_group_name_H-M   'P 1'
#
loop_
_entity.id
_entity.type
_entity.pdbx_description
1 polymer ?
#
loop_
_entity_poly.entity_id
_entity_poly.type
_entity_poly.pdbx_seq_one_letter_code
_entity_poly.pdbx_strand_id
1 'polypeptide(L)'
;EEALKWLVEVKKEHGFPITVEVANAQHTELALKYGIDVLWIGARTTVNPFSVQEIADVLKGVDVPVMVKNPIHADLQLWIGGIERIAHAGITKMAAIHRGFYFYGKTKYRNKPLWQLPIELRTHFPDLPLICDPSHICGNRELIPSVAQKALDLGMDGLM
;
A
#
# COMPACT_ATOMS: atom_id res chain seq x y z
N GLU A 1 -15.71 -6.21 11.16
CA GLU A 1 -15.34 -7.35 12.00
C GLU A 1 -15.77 -8.68 11.35
N GLU A 2 -16.97 -8.79 10.81
CA GLU A 2 -17.47 -10.02 10.15
C GLU A 2 -16.61 -10.44 8.95
N ALA A 3 -16.23 -9.51 8.09
CA ALA A 3 -15.35 -9.79 6.96
C ALA A 3 -13.97 -10.34 7.38
N LEU A 4 -13.45 -9.94 8.55
CA LEU A 4 -12.19 -10.48 9.07
C LEU A 4 -12.35 -11.95 9.49
N LYS A 5 -13.50 -12.35 10.01
CA LYS A 5 -13.80 -13.76 10.33
C LYS A 5 -13.78 -14.63 9.07
N TRP A 6 -14.43 -14.17 8.00
CA TRP A 6 -14.41 -14.89 6.72
C TRP A 6 -12.99 -15.03 6.14
N LEU A 7 -12.19 -13.96 6.20
CA LEU A 7 -10.79 -14.03 5.76
C LEU A 7 -9.98 -15.03 6.58
N VAL A 8 -10.17 -15.08 7.89
CA VAL A 8 -9.49 -16.06 8.76
C VAL A 8 -9.95 -17.48 8.45
N GLU A 9 -11.21 -17.70 8.12
CA GLU A 9 -11.73 -19.02 7.69
C GLU A 9 -11.06 -19.43 6.37
N VAL A 10 -11.01 -18.56 5.37
CA VAL A 10 -10.29 -18.80 4.10
C VAL A 10 -8.81 -19.12 4.33
N LYS A 11 -8.14 -18.38 5.22
CA LYS A 11 -6.75 -18.67 5.60
C LYS A 11 -6.60 -20.07 6.18
N LYS A 12 -7.49 -20.47 7.08
CA LYS A 12 -7.45 -21.81 7.71
C LYS A 12 -7.72 -22.92 6.70
N GLU A 13 -8.65 -22.71 5.77
CA GLU A 13 -9.05 -23.71 4.79
C GLU A 13 -7.99 -23.89 3.68
N HIS A 14 -7.41 -22.78 3.21
CA HIS A 14 -6.55 -22.81 2.02
C HIS A 14 -5.07 -22.52 2.29
N GLY A 15 -4.71 -22.11 3.50
CA GLY A 15 -3.31 -21.82 3.87
C GLY A 15 -2.73 -20.55 3.24
N PHE A 16 -3.52 -19.71 2.59
CA PHE A 16 -3.04 -18.47 2.00
C PHE A 16 -2.86 -17.37 3.04
N PRO A 17 -1.75 -16.59 2.96
CA PRO A 17 -1.63 -15.38 3.75
C PRO A 17 -2.70 -14.36 3.33
N ILE A 18 -3.24 -13.66 4.29
CA ILE A 18 -4.28 -12.65 4.05
C ILE A 18 -3.77 -11.25 4.35
N THR A 19 -4.21 -10.30 3.54
CA THR A 19 -3.86 -8.89 3.69
C THR A 19 -5.12 -8.01 3.66
N VAL A 20 -5.13 -6.97 4.50
CA VAL A 20 -6.26 -6.04 4.58
C VAL A 20 -5.81 -4.59 4.62
N GLU A 21 -6.67 -3.70 4.11
CA GLU A 21 -6.52 -2.27 4.29
C GLU A 21 -6.86 -1.86 5.72
N VAL A 22 -6.02 -1.02 6.31
CA VAL A 22 -6.30 -0.32 7.56
C VAL A 22 -6.33 1.19 7.32
N ALA A 23 -7.31 1.87 7.91
CA ALA A 23 -7.53 3.29 7.70
C ALA A 23 -7.45 4.13 8.99
N ASN A 24 -7.39 3.49 10.15
CA ASN A 24 -7.33 4.12 11.47
C ASN A 24 -6.83 3.12 12.52
N ALA A 25 -6.67 3.59 13.77
CA ALA A 25 -6.23 2.77 14.89
C ALA A 25 -7.14 1.56 15.13
N GLN A 26 -8.47 1.74 15.14
CA GLN A 26 -9.43 0.67 15.39
C GLN A 26 -9.36 -0.46 14.36
N HIS A 27 -9.20 -0.12 13.06
CA HIS A 27 -9.01 -1.11 12.01
C HIS A 27 -7.72 -1.91 12.20
N THR A 28 -6.66 -1.23 12.63
CA THR A 28 -5.35 -1.84 12.90
C THR A 28 -5.44 -2.81 14.07
N GLU A 29 -6.02 -2.39 15.20
CA GLU A 29 -6.24 -3.24 16.38
C GLU A 29 -7.06 -4.50 16.05
N LEU A 30 -8.15 -4.34 15.29
CA LEU A 30 -8.98 -5.47 14.86
C LEU A 30 -8.21 -6.42 13.93
N ALA A 31 -7.46 -5.89 12.96
CA ALA A 31 -6.68 -6.72 12.05
C ALA A 31 -5.62 -7.54 12.82
N LEU A 32 -4.91 -6.91 13.77
CA LEU A 32 -3.96 -7.59 14.65
C LEU A 32 -4.63 -8.65 15.50
N LYS A 33 -5.77 -8.34 16.12
CA LYS A 33 -6.56 -9.28 16.94
C LYS A 33 -6.98 -10.53 16.16
N TYR A 34 -7.30 -10.37 14.86
CA TYR A 34 -7.68 -11.48 13.99
C TYR A 34 -6.49 -12.20 13.32
N GLY A 35 -5.26 -11.80 13.60
CA GLY A 35 -4.06 -12.44 13.07
C GLY A 35 -3.92 -12.29 11.55
N ILE A 36 -4.22 -11.11 11.03
CA ILE A 36 -3.98 -10.77 9.63
C ILE A 36 -2.46 -10.76 9.36
N ASP A 37 -2.04 -11.35 8.26
CA ASP A 37 -0.61 -11.56 7.96
C ASP A 37 0.10 -10.31 7.47
N VAL A 38 -0.59 -9.45 6.72
CA VAL A 38 -0.03 -8.21 6.14
C VAL A 38 -1.06 -7.11 6.20
N LEU A 39 -0.67 -5.95 6.67
CA LEU A 39 -1.51 -4.75 6.66
C LEU A 39 -1.09 -3.82 5.52
N TRP A 40 -2.03 -3.08 4.95
CA TRP A 40 -1.66 -2.02 4.04
C TRP A 40 -2.48 -0.75 4.27
N ILE A 41 -1.79 0.39 4.12
CA ILE A 41 -2.36 1.72 4.31
C ILE A 41 -2.82 2.23 2.95
N GLY A 42 -4.11 2.56 2.85
CA GLY A 42 -4.72 3.02 1.60
C GLY A 42 -4.30 4.43 1.22
N ALA A 43 -4.39 4.75 -0.08
CA ALA A 43 -3.99 6.04 -0.63
C ALA A 43 -4.74 7.24 -0.01
N ARG A 44 -5.99 7.03 0.39
CA ARG A 44 -6.80 8.06 1.07
C ARG A 44 -6.37 8.29 2.52
N THR A 45 -5.83 7.28 3.17
CA THR A 45 -5.28 7.37 4.52
C THR A 45 -3.89 7.99 4.49
N THR A 46 -3.06 7.63 3.50
CA THR A 46 -1.70 8.18 3.34
C THR A 46 -1.67 9.70 3.17
N VAL A 47 -2.72 10.31 2.63
CA VAL A 47 -2.82 11.79 2.52
C VAL A 47 -2.97 12.50 3.88
N ASN A 48 -3.30 11.77 4.95
CA ASN A 48 -3.48 12.34 6.27
C ASN A 48 -2.40 11.84 7.24
N PRO A 49 -1.37 12.67 7.55
CA PRO A 49 -0.29 12.29 8.46
C PRO A 49 -0.76 11.90 9.86
N PHE A 50 -1.87 12.47 10.33
CA PHE A 50 -2.43 12.14 11.66
C PHE A 50 -3.01 10.74 11.67
N SER A 51 -3.77 10.36 10.64
CA SER A 51 -4.29 9.00 10.54
C SER A 51 -3.18 7.96 10.42
N VAL A 52 -2.11 8.26 9.65
CA VAL A 52 -0.94 7.39 9.58
C VAL A 52 -0.24 7.29 10.93
N GLN A 53 -0.16 8.40 11.70
CA GLN A 53 0.42 8.39 13.03
C GLN A 53 -0.39 7.55 14.02
N GLU A 54 -1.71 7.65 14.01
CA GLU A 54 -2.58 6.79 14.83
C GLU A 54 -2.36 5.30 14.57
N ILE A 55 -2.23 4.92 13.29
CA ILE A 55 -1.90 3.54 12.89
C ILE A 55 -0.51 3.16 13.40
N ALA A 56 0.49 4.03 13.21
CA ALA A 56 1.86 3.81 13.67
C ALA A 56 1.92 3.60 15.19
N ASP A 57 1.14 4.36 15.97
CA ASP A 57 1.10 4.23 17.41
C ASP A 57 0.57 2.86 17.88
N VAL A 58 -0.42 2.30 17.20
CA VAL A 58 -0.93 0.94 17.45
C VAL A 58 0.10 -0.13 17.07
N LEU A 59 0.92 0.13 16.07
CA LEU A 59 1.91 -0.82 15.56
C LEU A 59 3.20 -0.88 16.39
N LYS A 60 3.39 -0.02 17.39
CA LYS A 60 4.58 -0.04 18.26
C LYS A 60 4.74 -1.38 18.96
N GLY A 61 5.88 -2.01 18.76
CA GLY A 61 6.21 -3.32 19.36
C GLY A 61 5.53 -4.52 18.70
N VAL A 62 4.87 -4.34 17.56
CA VAL A 62 4.23 -5.41 16.79
C VAL A 62 5.12 -5.85 15.63
N ASP A 63 5.27 -7.15 15.40
CA ASP A 63 5.97 -7.71 14.23
C ASP A 63 4.97 -8.14 13.16
N VAL A 64 4.49 -7.18 12.37
CA VAL A 64 3.61 -7.41 11.23
C VAL A 64 4.14 -6.66 10.01
N PRO A 65 4.16 -7.27 8.82
CA PRO A 65 4.49 -6.55 7.60
C PRO A 65 3.45 -5.48 7.27
N VAL A 66 3.93 -4.29 6.85
CA VAL A 66 3.06 -3.16 6.48
C VAL A 66 3.43 -2.62 5.12
N MET A 67 2.45 -2.48 4.24
CA MET A 67 2.63 -1.84 2.94
C MET A 67 1.96 -0.45 2.94
N VAL A 68 2.60 0.53 2.28
CA VAL A 68 2.10 1.91 2.22
C VAL A 68 1.83 2.30 0.77
N LYS A 69 0.55 2.53 0.42
CA LYS A 69 0.19 3.06 -0.90
C LYS A 69 0.59 4.54 -1.02
N ASN A 70 0.99 4.95 -2.23
CA ASN A 70 1.18 6.38 -2.50
C ASN A 70 -0.12 7.16 -2.23
N PRO A 71 -0.01 8.44 -1.83
CA PRO A 71 -1.16 9.31 -1.64
C PRO A 71 -1.93 9.49 -2.94
N ILE A 72 -3.20 9.93 -2.85
CA ILE A 72 -4.04 10.17 -4.03
C ILE A 72 -3.42 11.21 -4.95
N HIS A 73 -2.88 12.29 -4.39
CA HIS A 73 -2.23 13.36 -5.14
C HIS A 73 -0.74 13.05 -5.34
N ALA A 74 -0.16 13.65 -6.38
CA ALA A 74 1.24 13.47 -6.74
C ALA A 74 2.16 14.25 -5.77
N ASP A 75 2.32 13.72 -4.56
CA ASP A 75 3.13 14.27 -3.49
C ASP A 75 4.07 13.18 -2.96
N LEU A 76 5.34 13.23 -3.41
CA LEU A 76 6.35 12.27 -3.00
C LEU A 76 6.73 12.42 -1.52
N GLN A 77 6.82 13.66 -1.02
CA GLN A 77 7.19 13.90 0.38
C GLN A 77 6.15 13.37 1.36
N LEU A 78 4.89 13.45 0.99
CA LEU A 78 3.81 12.88 1.78
C LEU A 78 3.87 11.34 1.81
N TRP A 79 4.27 10.71 0.69
CA TRP A 79 4.48 9.27 0.63
C TRP A 79 5.68 8.83 1.48
N ILE A 80 6.81 9.51 1.33
CA ILE A 80 8.01 9.32 2.14
C ILE A 80 7.66 9.43 3.63
N GLY A 81 7.01 10.53 4.03
CA GLY A 81 6.62 10.76 5.43
C GLY A 81 5.67 9.69 5.99
N GLY A 82 4.79 9.11 5.15
CA GLY A 82 3.95 7.97 5.53
C GLY A 82 4.78 6.72 5.82
N ILE A 83 5.72 6.40 4.96
CA ILE A 83 6.65 5.26 5.11
C ILE A 83 7.52 5.43 6.38
N GLU A 84 8.11 6.62 6.57
CA GLU A 84 8.97 6.92 7.71
C GLU A 84 8.23 6.80 9.06
N ARG A 85 6.96 7.24 9.14
CA ARG A 85 6.15 7.10 10.37
C ARG A 85 5.99 5.63 10.76
N ILE A 86 5.72 4.77 9.80
CA ILE A 86 5.59 3.33 10.04
C ILE A 86 6.94 2.72 10.43
N ALA A 87 8.03 3.11 9.78
CA ALA A 87 9.38 2.68 10.15
C ALA A 87 9.76 3.11 11.57
N HIS A 88 9.44 4.36 11.95
CA HIS A 88 9.70 4.88 13.29
C HIS A 88 8.87 4.19 14.40
N ALA A 89 7.74 3.56 14.05
CA ALA A 89 7.00 2.71 14.97
C ALA A 89 7.71 1.36 15.26
N GLY A 90 8.81 1.07 14.55
CA GLY A 90 9.60 -0.15 14.70
C GLY A 90 9.26 -1.25 13.69
N ILE A 91 8.42 -0.96 12.70
CA ILE A 91 8.11 -1.92 11.63
C ILE A 91 9.30 -2.00 10.66
N THR A 92 9.87 -3.19 10.55
CA THR A 92 11.04 -3.48 9.69
C THR A 92 10.66 -4.17 8.38
N LYS A 93 9.54 -4.88 8.34
CA LYS A 93 9.03 -5.57 7.15
C LYS A 93 8.04 -4.66 6.42
N MET A 94 8.55 -3.90 5.46
CA MET A 94 7.75 -2.89 4.76
C MET A 94 7.83 -3.04 3.25
N ALA A 95 6.81 -2.51 2.55
CA ALA A 95 6.82 -2.28 1.11
C ALA A 95 6.05 -1.01 0.75
N ALA A 96 6.38 -0.40 -0.37
CA ALA A 96 5.59 0.67 -0.96
C ALA A 96 4.71 0.14 -2.09
N ILE A 97 3.49 0.68 -2.24
CA ILE A 97 2.57 0.32 -3.32
C ILE A 97 2.30 1.53 -4.19
N HIS A 98 2.67 1.42 -5.45
CA HIS A 98 2.35 2.41 -6.48
C HIS A 98 1.01 2.08 -7.14
N ARG A 99 -0.01 2.95 -6.94
CA ARG A 99 -1.36 2.81 -7.49
C ARG A 99 -1.78 3.91 -8.46
N GLY A 100 -0.81 4.75 -8.89
CA GLY A 100 -1.07 5.95 -9.67
C GLY A 100 -1.61 7.11 -8.84
N PHE A 101 -1.76 8.27 -9.49
CA PHE A 101 -2.14 9.53 -8.86
C PHE A 101 -3.36 10.11 -9.53
N TYR A 102 -4.22 10.76 -8.75
CA TYR A 102 -5.35 11.49 -9.27
C TYR A 102 -4.89 12.57 -10.28
N PHE A 103 -5.61 12.69 -11.35
CA PHE A 103 -5.37 13.70 -12.37
C PHE A 103 -6.69 14.31 -12.80
N TYR A 104 -6.77 15.63 -12.71
CA TYR A 104 -7.90 16.38 -13.26
C TYR A 104 -7.73 16.54 -14.77
N GLY A 105 -8.63 15.96 -15.53
CA GLY A 105 -8.64 16.03 -16.99
C GLY A 105 -8.80 14.67 -17.67
N LYS A 106 -8.81 14.67 -19.01
CA LYS A 106 -8.95 13.44 -19.80
C LYS A 106 -7.65 12.66 -19.81
N THR A 107 -7.73 11.39 -19.48
CA THR A 107 -6.63 10.42 -19.57
C THR A 107 -7.21 9.04 -19.82
N LYS A 108 -6.43 8.14 -20.40
CA LYS A 108 -6.82 6.75 -20.57
C LYS A 108 -6.77 5.96 -19.25
N TYR A 109 -6.12 6.50 -18.24
CA TYR A 109 -5.99 5.86 -16.93
C TYR A 109 -7.02 6.42 -15.94
N ARG A 110 -7.44 5.59 -15.00
CA ARG A 110 -8.21 6.06 -13.83
C ARG A 110 -7.33 6.94 -12.91
N ASN A 111 -6.08 6.53 -12.72
CA ASN A 111 -5.07 7.28 -12.00
C ASN A 111 -3.80 7.31 -12.84
N LYS A 112 -3.23 8.50 -13.11
CA LYS A 112 -2.00 8.60 -13.89
C LYS A 112 -0.84 7.89 -13.18
N PRO A 113 -0.07 7.05 -13.87
CA PRO A 113 1.03 6.33 -13.24
C PRO A 113 2.19 7.23 -12.78
N LEU A 114 2.47 8.36 -13.47
CA LEU A 114 3.56 9.27 -13.11
C LEU A 114 4.81 8.51 -12.64
N TRP A 115 5.34 7.63 -13.47
CA TRP A 115 6.38 6.65 -13.14
C TRP A 115 7.64 7.23 -12.51
N GLN A 116 7.93 8.51 -12.76
CA GLN A 116 9.05 9.21 -12.14
C GLN A 116 8.96 9.23 -10.60
N LEU A 117 7.74 9.30 -10.02
CA LEU A 117 7.59 9.37 -8.57
C LEU A 117 7.96 8.06 -7.85
N PRO A 118 7.48 6.87 -8.25
CA PRO A 118 7.95 5.63 -7.65
C PRO A 118 9.42 5.34 -7.94
N ILE A 119 9.97 5.78 -9.09
CA ILE A 119 11.41 5.67 -9.38
C ILE A 119 12.21 6.56 -8.42
N GLU A 120 11.77 7.79 -8.18
CA GLU A 120 12.40 8.71 -7.23
C GLU A 120 12.26 8.21 -5.79
N LEU A 121 11.11 7.62 -5.40
CA LEU A 121 10.97 6.97 -4.10
C LEU A 121 12.06 5.92 -3.87
N ARG A 122 12.38 5.11 -4.88
CA ARG A 122 13.43 4.08 -4.79
C ARG A 122 14.82 4.67 -4.56
N THR A 123 15.09 5.91 -4.97
CA THR A 123 16.38 6.57 -4.65
C THR A 123 16.48 6.94 -3.17
N HIS A 124 15.35 7.21 -2.52
CA HIS A 124 15.30 7.46 -1.06
C HIS A 124 15.35 6.17 -0.25
N PHE A 125 14.73 5.09 -0.76
CA PHE A 125 14.62 3.81 -0.08
C PHE A 125 15.02 2.67 -1.04
N PRO A 126 16.33 2.48 -1.32
CA PRO A 126 16.78 1.51 -2.33
C PRO A 126 16.44 0.06 -2.00
N ASP A 127 16.34 -0.28 -0.72
CA ASP A 127 16.05 -1.64 -0.24
C ASP A 127 14.55 -1.89 0.05
N LEU A 128 13.70 -0.87 -0.12
CA LEU A 128 12.27 -0.99 0.12
C LEU A 128 11.58 -1.64 -1.10
N PRO A 129 10.94 -2.81 -0.95
CA PRO A 129 10.19 -3.42 -2.04
C PRO A 129 9.10 -2.47 -2.57
N LEU A 130 9.01 -2.35 -3.89
CA LEU A 130 8.08 -1.49 -4.58
C LEU A 130 7.12 -2.31 -5.44
N ILE A 131 5.85 -2.30 -5.08
CA ILE A 131 4.77 -3.07 -5.69
C ILE A 131 3.91 -2.15 -6.54
N CYS A 132 3.51 -2.61 -7.72
CA CYS A 132 2.54 -1.89 -8.56
C CYS A 132 1.13 -2.45 -8.38
N ASP A 133 0.15 -1.55 -8.30
CA ASP A 133 -1.27 -1.85 -8.36
C ASP A 133 -1.85 -1.39 -9.71
N PRO A 134 -1.73 -2.22 -10.76
CA PRO A 134 -2.13 -1.83 -12.11
C PRO A 134 -3.65 -1.67 -12.23
N SER A 135 -4.43 -2.34 -11.41
CA SER A 135 -5.89 -2.24 -11.46
C SER A 135 -6.40 -0.86 -11.08
N HIS A 136 -5.81 -0.24 -10.07
CA HIS A 136 -6.12 1.13 -9.66
C HIS A 136 -5.58 2.17 -10.66
N ILE A 137 -4.42 1.91 -11.27
CA ILE A 137 -3.88 2.78 -12.32
C ILE A 137 -4.82 2.78 -13.53
N CYS A 138 -5.18 1.62 -14.01
CA CYS A 138 -5.92 1.47 -15.28
C CYS A 138 -7.41 1.84 -15.16
N GLY A 139 -8.11 1.30 -14.16
CA GLY A 139 -9.57 1.36 -14.09
C GLY A 139 -10.28 0.65 -15.27
N ASN A 140 -9.52 0.03 -16.17
CA ASN A 140 -9.96 -0.73 -17.33
C ASN A 140 -9.09 -1.99 -17.47
N ARG A 141 -9.74 -3.15 -17.63
CA ARG A 141 -9.09 -4.46 -17.70
C ARG A 141 -8.12 -4.59 -18.88
N GLU A 142 -8.43 -3.96 -20.01
CA GLU A 142 -7.62 -4.03 -21.24
C GLU A 142 -6.23 -3.40 -21.07
N LEU A 143 -6.10 -2.43 -20.18
CA LEU A 143 -4.83 -1.72 -19.94
C LEU A 143 -3.95 -2.43 -18.89
N ILE A 144 -4.49 -3.34 -18.10
CA ILE A 144 -3.78 -3.99 -17.01
C ILE A 144 -2.50 -4.69 -17.48
N PRO A 145 -2.50 -5.54 -18.54
CA PRO A 145 -1.30 -6.24 -18.95
C PRO A 145 -0.15 -5.28 -19.32
N SER A 146 -0.46 -4.21 -20.06
CA SER A 146 0.55 -3.25 -20.50
C SER A 146 1.15 -2.44 -19.35
N VAL A 147 0.32 -2.09 -18.35
CA VAL A 147 0.78 -1.36 -17.17
C VAL A 147 1.56 -2.28 -16.23
N ALA A 148 1.12 -3.51 -16.04
CA ALA A 148 1.83 -4.52 -15.27
C ALA A 148 3.22 -4.80 -15.88
N GLN A 149 3.29 -5.04 -17.18
CA GLN A 149 4.58 -5.24 -17.88
C GLN A 149 5.49 -4.01 -17.70
N LYS A 150 4.95 -2.80 -17.90
CA LYS A 150 5.72 -1.57 -17.71
C LYS A 150 6.27 -1.44 -16.29
N ALA A 151 5.51 -1.82 -15.27
CA ALA A 151 5.99 -1.81 -13.89
C ALA A 151 7.17 -2.77 -13.70
N LEU A 152 7.07 -3.99 -14.23
CA LEU A 152 8.15 -4.98 -14.17
C LEU A 152 9.39 -4.53 -14.96
N ASP A 153 9.22 -3.93 -16.15
CA ASP A 153 10.31 -3.36 -16.94
C ASP A 153 11.05 -2.22 -16.21
N LEU A 154 10.36 -1.51 -15.33
CA LEU A 154 10.94 -0.50 -14.45
C LEU A 154 11.55 -1.08 -13.16
N GLY A 155 11.60 -2.41 -13.05
CA GLY A 155 12.20 -3.13 -11.95
C GLY A 155 11.36 -3.12 -10.68
N MET A 156 10.03 -2.96 -10.74
CA MET A 156 9.19 -3.13 -9.56
C MET A 156 9.16 -4.59 -9.12
N ASP A 157 9.11 -4.81 -7.81
CA ASP A 157 9.33 -6.12 -7.19
C ASP A 157 8.10 -7.02 -7.21
N GLY A 158 6.92 -6.46 -7.52
CA GLY A 158 5.68 -7.24 -7.58
C GLY A 158 4.48 -6.46 -8.07
N LEU A 159 3.36 -7.17 -8.15
CA LEU A 159 2.06 -6.66 -8.56
C LEU A 159 1.01 -6.96 -7.49
N MET A 160 -0.01 -6.10 -7.40
CA MET A 160 -1.15 -6.25 -6.49
C MET A 160 -2.48 -6.20 -7.26
#